data_558db53a2507fe1337a831b83bb8e7c1
#
_entry.id   558db53a2507fe1337a831b83bb8e7c1
#
_cell.length_a   1.000
_cell.length_b   1.000
_cell.length_c   1.000
_cell.angle_alpha   90.00
_cell.angle_beta   90.00
_cell.angle_gamma   90.00
#
_symmetry.space_group_name_H-M   'P 1'
#
loop_
_entity.id
_entity.type
_entity.pdbx_description
1 polymer ?
#
loop_
_entity_poly.entity_id
_entity_poly.type
_entity_poly.pdbx_seq_one_letter_code
_entity_poly.pdbx_strand_id
1 'polypeptide(L)'
;MTSGTLIRQARTRAGLSQVQLAERSRKDRAQIARWERDAVTPSLETLRELLHACGFDLDLSLVPYRGPDAQLEARLEKALERTPQERLQTMLRARRH
;
A
#
# COMPACT_ATOMS: atom_id res chain seq x y z
N MET A 1 1.68 6.71 -7.75
CA MET A 1 0.60 5.71 -7.87
C MET A 1 -0.30 5.79 -6.65
N THR A 2 -1.61 5.79 -6.87
CA THR A 2 -2.60 5.89 -5.79
C THR A 2 -3.28 4.56 -5.55
N SER A 3 -4.00 4.45 -4.43
CA SER A 3 -4.84 3.26 -4.15
C SER A 3 -5.88 3.05 -5.25
N GLY A 4 -6.48 4.15 -5.73
CA GLY A 4 -7.47 4.09 -6.79
C GLY A 4 -6.90 3.53 -8.10
N THR A 5 -5.69 3.93 -8.44
CA THR A 5 -4.99 3.42 -9.62
C THR A 5 -4.72 1.92 -9.50
N LEU A 6 -4.30 1.46 -8.31
CA LEU A 6 -4.05 0.03 -8.06
C LEU A 6 -5.33 -0.79 -8.21
N ILE A 7 -6.43 -0.31 -7.64
CA ILE A 7 -7.72 -0.99 -7.74
C ILE A 7 -8.16 -1.10 -9.19
N ARG A 8 -8.08 0.00 -9.92
CA ARG A 8 -8.46 0.02 -11.34
C ARG A 8 -7.59 -0.92 -12.18
N GLN A 9 -6.28 -0.90 -11.95
CA GLN A 9 -5.37 -1.79 -12.67
C GLN A 9 -5.68 -3.26 -12.40
N ALA A 10 -5.86 -3.63 -11.14
CA ALA A 10 -6.18 -5.01 -10.78
C ALA A 10 -7.51 -5.44 -11.38
N ARG A 11 -8.51 -4.57 -11.30
CA ARG A 11 -9.83 -4.84 -11.84
C ARG A 11 -9.80 -5.06 -13.35
N THR A 12 -9.14 -4.16 -14.09
CA THR A 12 -9.08 -4.25 -15.55
C THR A 12 -8.26 -5.45 -16.01
N ARG A 13 -7.17 -5.77 -15.32
CA ARG A 13 -6.38 -6.96 -15.62
C ARG A 13 -7.17 -8.24 -15.37
N ALA A 14 -8.05 -8.24 -14.38
CA ALA A 14 -8.92 -9.38 -14.10
C ALA A 14 -10.13 -9.45 -15.06
N GLY A 15 -10.33 -8.44 -15.90
CA GLY A 15 -11.46 -8.38 -16.81
C GLY A 15 -12.79 -8.13 -16.11
N LEU A 16 -12.78 -7.46 -14.96
CA LEU A 16 -13.98 -7.22 -14.16
C LEU A 16 -14.49 -5.80 -14.35
N SER A 17 -15.82 -5.66 -14.38
CA SER A 17 -16.48 -4.37 -14.25
C SER A 17 -16.50 -3.95 -12.77
N GLN A 18 -16.83 -2.68 -12.50
CA GLN A 18 -17.02 -2.23 -11.12
C GLN A 18 -18.11 -3.01 -10.41
N VAL A 19 -19.20 -3.33 -11.11
CA VAL A 19 -20.29 -4.14 -10.56
C VAL A 19 -19.80 -5.54 -10.18
N GLN A 20 -19.04 -6.16 -11.08
CA GLN A 20 -18.50 -7.51 -10.82
C GLN A 20 -17.53 -7.51 -9.65
N LEU A 21 -16.67 -6.50 -9.56
CA LEU A 21 -15.77 -6.38 -8.42
C LEU A 21 -16.56 -6.17 -7.12
N ALA A 22 -17.61 -5.35 -7.16
CA ALA A 22 -18.46 -5.12 -6.00
C ALA A 22 -19.07 -6.42 -5.50
N GLU A 23 -19.59 -7.24 -6.40
CA GLU A 23 -20.17 -8.53 -6.06
C GLU A 23 -19.13 -9.48 -5.46
N ARG A 24 -17.96 -9.58 -6.08
CA ARG A 24 -16.89 -10.49 -5.63
C ARG A 24 -16.30 -10.08 -4.29
N SER A 25 -16.15 -8.78 -4.05
CA SER A 25 -15.56 -8.25 -2.82
C SER A 25 -16.58 -7.98 -1.72
N ARG A 26 -17.86 -8.10 -2.04
CA ARG A 26 -18.97 -7.77 -1.13
C ARG A 26 -18.91 -6.31 -0.66
N LYS A 27 -18.49 -5.43 -1.57
CA LYS A 27 -18.45 -3.99 -1.34
C LYS A 27 -19.51 -3.30 -2.19
N ASP A 28 -19.83 -2.07 -1.85
CA ASP A 28 -20.77 -1.26 -2.63
C ASP A 28 -20.09 -0.71 -3.89
N ARG A 29 -20.75 -0.83 -5.03
CA ARG A 29 -20.21 -0.33 -6.30
C ARG A 29 -19.92 1.17 -6.25
N ALA A 30 -20.83 1.96 -5.64
CA ALA A 30 -20.61 3.40 -5.54
C ALA A 30 -19.35 3.73 -4.74
N GLN A 31 -19.06 2.93 -3.72
CA GLN A 31 -17.86 3.08 -2.91
C GLN A 31 -16.61 2.72 -3.72
N ILE A 32 -16.66 1.65 -4.51
CA ILE A 32 -15.55 1.27 -5.40
C ILE A 32 -15.27 2.41 -6.39
N ALA A 33 -16.31 3.01 -6.95
CA ALA A 33 -16.15 4.13 -7.86
C ALA A 33 -15.45 5.32 -7.20
N ARG A 34 -15.79 5.63 -5.95
CA ARG A 34 -15.13 6.70 -5.18
C ARG A 34 -13.66 6.38 -4.93
N TRP A 35 -13.35 5.14 -4.56
CA TRP A 35 -11.96 4.71 -4.34
C TRP A 35 -11.14 4.80 -5.63
N GLU A 36 -11.69 4.35 -6.75
CA GLU A 36 -10.98 4.41 -8.04
C GLU A 36 -10.72 5.83 -8.52
N ARG A 37 -11.58 6.80 -8.15
CA ARG A 37 -11.37 8.22 -8.48
C ARG A 37 -10.49 8.94 -7.47
N ASP A 38 -10.03 8.27 -6.44
CA ASP A 38 -9.30 8.88 -5.32
C ASP A 38 -10.11 9.94 -4.58
N ALA A 39 -11.43 9.88 -4.66
CA ALA A 39 -12.31 10.76 -3.88
C ALA A 39 -12.26 10.40 -2.39
N VAL A 40 -12.07 9.13 -2.09
CA VAL A 40 -11.88 8.59 -0.74
C VAL A 40 -10.76 7.56 -0.83
N THR A 41 -9.91 7.51 0.21
CA THR A 41 -8.83 6.53 0.29
C THR A 41 -9.31 5.33 1.12
N PRO A 42 -9.23 4.09 0.60
CA PRO A 42 -9.60 2.92 1.38
C PRO A 42 -8.53 2.63 2.45
N SER A 43 -8.92 1.94 3.50
CA SER A 43 -7.95 1.39 4.45
C SER A 43 -7.07 0.36 3.76
N LEU A 44 -5.91 0.06 4.35
CA LEU A 44 -5.01 -0.95 3.81
C LEU A 44 -5.71 -2.31 3.72
N GLU A 45 -6.49 -2.66 4.73
CA GLU A 45 -7.24 -3.92 4.77
C GLU A 45 -8.26 -3.98 3.65
N THR A 46 -9.01 -2.90 3.43
CA THR A 46 -10.00 -2.83 2.35
C THR A 46 -9.32 -2.92 0.99
N LEU A 47 -8.18 -2.24 0.81
CA LEU A 47 -7.41 -2.31 -0.43
C LEU A 47 -6.99 -3.75 -0.72
N ARG A 48 -6.48 -4.46 0.28
CA ARG A 48 -6.07 -5.86 0.11
C ARG A 48 -7.26 -6.75 -0.26
N GLU A 49 -8.41 -6.55 0.38
CA GLU A 49 -9.63 -7.32 0.06
C GLU A 49 -10.03 -7.13 -1.41
N LEU A 50 -9.99 -5.88 -1.89
CA LEU A 50 -10.33 -5.58 -3.28
C LEU A 50 -9.34 -6.22 -4.25
N LEU A 51 -8.05 -6.15 -3.95
CA LEU A 51 -7.03 -6.77 -4.79
C LEU A 51 -7.16 -8.28 -4.79
N HIS A 52 -7.44 -8.90 -3.64
CA HIS A 52 -7.68 -10.35 -3.56
C HIS A 52 -8.87 -10.76 -4.42
N ALA A 53 -9.94 -9.96 -4.44
CA ALA A 53 -11.09 -10.23 -5.28
C ALA A 53 -10.76 -10.21 -6.76
N CYS A 54 -9.70 -9.50 -7.14
CA CYS A 54 -9.20 -9.45 -8.52
C CYS A 54 -8.13 -10.51 -8.81
N GLY A 55 -7.75 -11.30 -7.82
CA GLY A 55 -6.70 -12.31 -7.97
C GLY A 55 -5.29 -11.79 -7.77
N PHE A 56 -5.13 -10.62 -7.16
CA PHE A 56 -3.83 -10.01 -6.87
C PHE A 56 -3.63 -9.86 -5.37
N ASP A 57 -2.40 -9.73 -4.95
CA ASP A 57 -2.07 -9.39 -3.57
C ASP A 57 -1.22 -8.12 -3.56
N LEU A 58 -1.13 -7.51 -2.38
CA LEU A 58 -0.36 -6.30 -2.16
C LEU A 58 0.95 -6.67 -1.48
N ASP A 59 2.05 -6.37 -2.17
CA ASP A 59 3.38 -6.59 -1.62
C ASP A 59 3.84 -5.29 -0.96
N LEU A 60 4.05 -5.34 0.36
CA LEU A 60 4.46 -4.18 1.14
C LEU A 60 5.80 -4.46 1.79
N SER A 61 6.69 -3.49 1.70
CA SER A 61 7.99 -3.56 2.36
C SER A 61 8.36 -2.19 2.90
N LEU A 62 9.21 -2.21 3.94
CA LEU A 62 9.78 -0.98 4.46
C LEU A 62 11.05 -0.68 3.70
N VAL A 63 11.11 0.52 3.14
CA VAL A 63 12.30 1.01 2.46
C VAL A 63 12.68 2.34 3.09
N PRO A 64 13.98 2.72 3.05
CA PRO A 64 14.38 4.02 3.58
C PRO A 64 13.65 5.16 2.86
N TYR A 65 13.14 6.10 3.64
CA TYR A 65 12.48 7.28 3.09
C TYR A 65 13.54 8.24 2.55
N ARG A 66 13.42 8.56 1.27
CA ARG A 66 14.34 9.49 0.59
C ARG A 66 13.64 10.82 0.33
N GLY A 67 13.24 11.46 1.42
CA GLY A 67 12.66 12.78 1.35
C GLY A 67 13.71 13.86 1.20
N PRO A 68 13.31 15.14 1.20
CA PRO A 68 14.23 16.28 1.02
C PRO A 68 15.13 16.58 2.21
N ASP A 69 15.00 15.85 3.32
CA ASP A 69 15.79 16.06 4.54
C ASP A 69 17.13 15.34 4.45
N ALA A 70 18.20 16.09 4.17
CA ALA A 70 19.55 15.54 4.04
C ALA A 70 20.07 14.89 5.34
N GLN A 71 19.65 15.41 6.51
CA GLN A 71 20.05 14.82 7.78
C GLN A 71 19.40 13.45 8.00
N LEU A 72 18.13 13.34 7.61
CA LEU A 72 17.41 12.07 7.70
C LEU A 72 18.05 11.05 6.75
N GLU A 73 18.39 11.46 5.54
CA GLU A 73 19.06 10.58 4.58
C GLU A 73 20.39 10.07 5.13
N ALA A 74 21.19 10.95 5.71
CA ALA A 74 22.47 10.57 6.31
C ALA A 74 22.29 9.57 7.44
N ARG A 75 21.25 9.75 8.28
CA ARG A 75 20.94 8.83 9.37
C ARG A 75 20.51 7.47 8.83
N LEU A 76 19.71 7.46 7.77
CA LEU A 76 19.25 6.23 7.15
C LEU A 76 20.38 5.45 6.50
N GLU A 77 21.26 6.14 5.79
CA GLU A 77 22.46 5.52 5.19
C GLU A 77 23.32 4.88 6.27
N LYS A 78 23.55 5.59 7.37
CA LYS A 78 24.33 5.09 8.49
C LYS A 78 23.65 3.86 9.12
N ALA A 79 22.33 3.87 9.25
CA ALA A 79 21.56 2.74 9.76
C ALA A 79 21.64 1.54 8.83
N LEU A 80 21.65 1.77 7.52
CA LEU A 80 21.74 0.71 6.52
C LEU A 80 23.13 0.07 6.45
N GLU A 81 24.16 0.73 6.93
CA GLU A 81 25.52 0.19 7.03
C GLU A 81 25.67 -0.83 8.17
N ARG A 82 24.74 -0.83 9.12
CA ARG A 82 24.76 -1.76 10.24
C ARG A 82 24.34 -3.16 9.80
N THR A 83 24.62 -4.16 10.67
CA THR A 83 24.17 -5.51 10.42
C THR A 83 22.64 -5.56 10.35
N PRO A 84 22.05 -6.57 9.69
CA PRO A 84 20.58 -6.70 9.66
C PRO A 84 19.94 -6.71 11.04
N GLN A 85 20.59 -7.34 12.00
CA GLN A 85 20.10 -7.39 13.38
C GLN A 85 20.09 -6.01 14.04
N GLU A 86 21.16 -5.25 13.87
CA GLU A 86 21.25 -3.89 14.39
C GLU A 86 20.22 -2.97 13.74
N ARG A 87 20.00 -3.12 12.43
CA ARG A 87 18.97 -2.36 11.72
C ARG A 87 17.58 -2.63 12.25
N LEU A 88 17.27 -3.91 12.51
CA LEU A 88 15.99 -4.31 13.08
C LEU A 88 15.78 -3.71 14.46
N GLN A 89 16.78 -3.77 15.33
CA GLN A 89 16.71 -3.21 16.67
C GLN A 89 16.48 -1.68 16.61
N THR A 90 17.16 -0.98 15.73
CA THR A 90 16.98 0.46 15.54
C THR A 90 15.55 0.78 15.13
N MET A 91 14.98 0.03 14.20
CA MET A 91 13.60 0.20 13.76
C MET A 91 12.60 -0.06 14.88
N LEU A 92 12.82 -1.10 15.67
CA LEU A 92 11.93 -1.43 16.78
C LEU A 92 11.97 -0.35 17.87
N ARG A 93 13.14 0.24 18.16
CA ARG A 93 13.26 1.35 19.10
C ARG A 93 12.52 2.60 18.61
N ALA A 94 12.60 2.90 17.33
CA ALA A 94 11.88 4.03 16.75
C ALA A 94 10.36 3.88 16.89
N ARG A 95 9.84 2.66 16.83
CA ARG A 95 8.41 2.39 17.00
C ARG A 95 7.91 2.53 18.42
N ARG A 96 8.78 2.47 19.40
CA ARG A 96 8.39 2.58 20.84
C ARG A 96 8.19 4.02 21.30
N HIS A 97 8.52 4.96 20.47
CA HIS A 97 8.29 6.38 20.69
C HIS A 97 7.11 6.85 19.87
#